data_cbd09ebc86a3e703c7d50be1593138eb
#
_entry.id   cbd09ebc86a3e703c7d50be1593138eb
#
_cell.length_a   1.000
_cell.length_b   1.000
_cell.length_c   1.000
_cell.angle_alpha   90.00
_cell.angle_beta   90.00
_cell.angle_gamma   90.00
#
_symmetry.space_group_name_H-M   'P 1'
#
loop_
_entity.id
_entity.type
_entity.pdbx_description
1 polymer ?
#
loop_
_entity_poly.entity_id
_entity_poly.type
_entity_poly.pdbx_seq_one_letter_code
_entity_poly.pdbx_strand_id
1 'polypeptide(L)'
;KKRLLGLDEMHMYDLYVPVIELDKEHIEFDKAVEMIIEGLAPLGKEYLDIFTEGIKDGWVDKYMNKGKRGGAYSWGGYDTKPYVLLNYNYQLGDVSTLAHEMGHSIHSYYSRKEQSYYYAGYTLFCAEVASTTNEALLIHHLINTEKDKKRRLYLINQELEQIRTTVFRQMMFAEFELWTHESFEQGMALTAKDYNAKWHELNVKYFGEDMIVDEDIDVEWSRIPHFFTDFYVYQYATGYAAASAFAKNILEGKENAVEKYVGFLKSGGSDYPIEILKKAGVDMTTSEPLQATIDRFNELLAMLEKEI
;
A
#
# COMPACT_ATOMS: atom_id res chain seq x y z
N LYS A 1 7.30 -20.04 0.50
CA LYS A 1 6.23 -20.63 -0.34
C LYS A 1 6.58 -22.06 -0.76
N LYS A 2 7.73 -22.31 -1.38
CA LYS A 2 8.17 -23.64 -1.83
C LYS A 2 7.97 -24.73 -0.77
N ARG A 3 8.48 -24.49 0.46
CA ARG A 3 8.33 -25.42 1.60
C ARG A 3 6.88 -25.63 2.02
N LEU A 4 6.08 -24.58 2.06
CA LEU A 4 4.66 -24.64 2.49
C LEU A 4 3.75 -25.33 1.49
N LEU A 5 4.05 -25.16 0.19
CA LEU A 5 3.32 -25.82 -0.89
C LEU A 5 3.81 -27.23 -1.17
N GLY A 6 4.93 -27.64 -0.54
CA GLY A 6 5.51 -28.97 -0.74
C GLY A 6 6.06 -29.19 -2.15
N LEU A 7 6.57 -28.13 -2.79
CA LEU A 7 7.08 -28.16 -4.15
C LEU A 7 8.56 -28.54 -4.17
N ASP A 8 8.96 -29.39 -5.11
CA ASP A 8 10.38 -29.71 -5.39
C ASP A 8 11.09 -28.55 -6.09
N GLU A 9 10.39 -27.88 -7.00
CA GLU A 9 10.82 -26.70 -7.72
C GLU A 9 9.74 -25.63 -7.62
N MET A 10 10.12 -24.35 -7.63
CA MET A 10 9.18 -23.23 -7.57
C MET A 10 9.32 -22.39 -8.83
N HIS A 11 8.23 -22.24 -9.56
CA HIS A 11 8.11 -21.49 -10.79
C HIS A 11 7.39 -20.15 -10.62
N MET A 12 7.52 -19.24 -11.57
CA MET A 12 6.89 -17.92 -11.49
C MET A 12 5.36 -18.00 -11.35
N TYR A 13 4.70 -18.98 -11.93
CA TYR A 13 3.26 -19.19 -11.81
C TYR A 13 2.82 -19.68 -10.42
N ASP A 14 3.70 -20.33 -9.65
CA ASP A 14 3.41 -20.78 -8.27
C ASP A 14 3.27 -19.62 -7.28
N LEU A 15 3.71 -18.42 -7.66
CA LEU A 15 3.50 -17.21 -6.84
C LEU A 15 2.01 -16.93 -6.60
N TYR A 16 1.16 -17.31 -7.52
CA TYR A 16 -0.29 -17.08 -7.46
C TYR A 16 -1.04 -18.15 -6.65
N VAL A 17 -0.36 -19.23 -6.27
CA VAL A 17 -0.96 -20.29 -5.42
C VAL A 17 -1.07 -19.75 -3.98
N PRO A 18 -2.28 -19.72 -3.39
CA PRO A 18 -2.46 -19.31 -2.02
C PRO A 18 -1.78 -20.30 -1.07
N VAL A 19 -0.96 -19.78 -0.15
CA VAL A 19 -0.28 -20.60 0.87
C VAL A 19 -1.24 -20.99 2.00
N ILE A 20 -2.18 -20.10 2.30
CA ILE A 20 -3.16 -20.25 3.36
C ILE A 20 -4.52 -19.86 2.81
N GLU A 21 -5.44 -20.79 2.78
CA GLU A 21 -6.82 -20.56 2.39
C GLU A 21 -7.69 -20.39 3.65
N LEU A 22 -8.49 -19.33 3.69
CA LEU A 22 -9.55 -19.18 4.68
C LEU A 22 -10.90 -19.51 4.08
N ASP A 23 -11.79 -20.02 4.91
CA ASP A 23 -13.20 -20.06 4.55
C ASP A 23 -13.71 -18.63 4.33
N LYS A 24 -14.68 -18.48 3.41
CA LYS A 24 -15.27 -17.17 3.14
C LYS A 24 -15.94 -16.65 4.41
N GLU A 25 -15.38 -15.57 4.94
CA GLU A 25 -15.96 -14.85 6.06
C GLU A 25 -16.93 -13.80 5.54
N HIS A 26 -18.03 -13.59 6.25
CA HIS A 26 -18.97 -12.53 5.96
C HIS A 26 -18.88 -11.46 7.06
N ILE A 27 -18.27 -10.33 6.72
CA ILE A 27 -18.05 -9.20 7.62
C ILE A 27 -19.04 -8.09 7.26
N GLU A 28 -20.00 -7.83 8.12
CA GLU A 28 -20.93 -6.72 7.94
C GLU A 28 -20.20 -5.37 7.98
N PHE A 29 -20.71 -4.39 7.22
CA PHE A 29 -20.05 -3.08 7.08
C PHE A 29 -19.81 -2.40 8.44
N ASP A 30 -20.80 -2.46 9.35
CA ASP A 30 -20.68 -1.85 10.68
C ASP A 30 -19.58 -2.56 11.51
N LYS A 31 -19.43 -3.88 11.34
CA LYS A 31 -18.32 -4.62 11.97
C LYS A 31 -16.97 -4.22 11.38
N ALA A 32 -16.90 -4.00 10.06
CA ALA A 32 -15.68 -3.48 9.44
C ALA A 32 -15.29 -2.10 10.01
N VAL A 33 -16.26 -1.23 10.20
CA VAL A 33 -16.04 0.09 10.83
C VAL A 33 -15.47 -0.06 12.25
N GLU A 34 -16.03 -0.97 13.07
CA GLU A 34 -15.49 -1.26 14.42
C GLU A 34 -14.03 -1.73 14.36
N MET A 35 -13.74 -2.72 13.50
CA MET A 35 -12.37 -3.24 13.32
C MET A 35 -11.38 -2.13 12.93
N ILE A 36 -11.79 -1.23 12.04
CA ILE A 36 -10.94 -0.11 11.61
C ILE A 36 -10.73 0.87 12.76
N ILE A 37 -11.76 1.23 13.51
CA ILE A 37 -11.65 2.12 14.68
C ILE A 37 -10.67 1.55 15.72
N GLU A 38 -10.75 0.25 15.99
CA GLU A 38 -9.82 -0.44 16.89
C GLU A 38 -8.39 -0.40 16.35
N GLY A 39 -8.20 -0.68 15.06
CA GLY A 39 -6.89 -0.67 14.40
C GLY A 39 -6.25 0.72 14.34
N LEU A 40 -7.05 1.75 14.15
CA LEU A 40 -6.59 3.14 14.07
C LEU A 40 -6.55 3.87 15.41
N ALA A 41 -6.85 3.18 16.53
CA ALA A 41 -6.82 3.76 17.87
C ALA A 41 -5.50 4.52 18.21
N PRO A 42 -4.32 4.08 17.77
CA PRO A 42 -3.08 4.82 17.99
C PRO A 42 -3.05 6.25 17.43
N LEU A 43 -3.88 6.57 16.42
CA LEU A 43 -3.99 7.92 15.85
C LEU A 43 -4.76 8.92 16.73
N GLY A 44 -5.39 8.43 17.79
CA GLY A 44 -6.05 9.25 18.78
C GLY A 44 -7.46 9.71 18.42
N LYS A 45 -8.09 10.36 19.41
CA LYS A 45 -9.52 10.66 19.37
C LYS A 45 -9.93 11.57 18.20
N GLU A 46 -9.16 12.62 17.90
CA GLU A 46 -9.51 13.58 16.84
C GLU A 46 -9.63 12.88 15.47
N TYR A 47 -8.66 12.01 15.15
CA TYR A 47 -8.68 11.25 13.89
C TYR A 47 -9.88 10.30 13.83
N LEU A 48 -10.16 9.58 14.92
CA LEU A 48 -11.29 8.63 14.99
C LEU A 48 -12.66 9.34 14.98
N ASP A 49 -12.77 10.53 15.55
CA ASP A 49 -13.99 11.33 15.46
C ASP A 49 -14.28 11.71 13.99
N ILE A 50 -13.27 12.19 13.25
CA ILE A 50 -13.41 12.52 11.82
C ILE A 50 -13.79 11.29 11.00
N PHE A 51 -13.13 10.15 11.25
CA PHE A 51 -13.47 8.88 10.60
C PHE A 51 -14.94 8.51 10.85
N THR A 52 -15.36 8.54 12.11
CA THR A 52 -16.71 8.15 12.54
C THR A 52 -17.78 9.11 12.01
N GLU A 53 -17.50 10.41 12.03
CA GLU A 53 -18.38 11.42 11.45
C GLU A 53 -18.51 11.23 9.93
N GLY A 54 -17.41 10.95 9.21
CA GLY A 54 -17.42 10.68 7.78
C GLY A 54 -18.31 9.50 7.41
N ILE A 55 -18.24 8.41 8.20
CA ILE A 55 -19.12 7.23 8.00
C ILE A 55 -20.60 7.62 8.22
N LYS A 56 -20.91 8.35 9.31
CA LYS A 56 -22.30 8.77 9.66
C LYS A 56 -22.85 9.79 8.68
N ASP A 57 -22.02 10.72 8.23
CA ASP A 57 -22.40 11.82 7.34
C ASP A 57 -22.48 11.40 5.86
N GLY A 58 -22.34 10.09 5.60
CA GLY A 58 -22.54 9.49 4.29
C GLY A 58 -21.46 9.84 3.28
N TRP A 59 -20.19 9.89 3.71
CA TRP A 59 -19.09 10.03 2.76
C TRP A 59 -18.96 8.80 1.85
N VAL A 60 -19.44 7.62 2.31
CA VAL A 60 -19.20 6.33 1.67
C VAL A 60 -20.45 5.81 0.97
N ASP A 61 -20.40 5.66 -0.34
CA ASP A 61 -21.31 4.86 -1.14
C ASP A 61 -20.85 3.40 -1.13
N LYS A 62 -21.49 2.59 -0.28
CA LYS A 62 -20.98 1.32 0.22
C LYS A 62 -21.07 0.16 -0.76
N TYR A 63 -22.25 -0.09 -1.31
CA TYR A 63 -22.58 -1.38 -1.91
C TYR A 63 -22.62 -1.34 -3.43
N MET A 64 -22.43 -2.53 -4.01
CA MET A 64 -22.60 -2.75 -5.45
C MET A 64 -24.04 -2.46 -5.88
N ASN A 65 -24.18 -1.89 -7.09
CA ASN A 65 -25.46 -1.63 -7.65
C ASN A 65 -25.39 -1.62 -9.20
N LYS A 66 -26.52 -1.80 -9.87
CA LYS A 66 -26.57 -1.86 -11.33
C LYS A 66 -26.10 -0.56 -11.96
N GLY A 67 -25.06 -0.64 -12.80
CA GLY A 67 -24.47 0.51 -13.48
C GLY A 67 -23.41 1.24 -12.68
N LYS A 68 -23.16 0.87 -11.41
CA LYS A 68 -22.06 1.40 -10.62
C LYS A 68 -20.72 0.92 -11.17
N ARG A 69 -19.73 1.84 -11.25
CA ARG A 69 -18.37 1.52 -11.67
C ARG A 69 -17.71 0.59 -10.65
N GLY A 70 -16.93 -0.39 -11.12
CA GLY A 70 -16.13 -1.26 -10.26
C GLY A 70 -14.93 -0.55 -9.63
N GLY A 71 -14.31 -1.21 -8.65
CA GLY A 71 -13.18 -0.68 -7.88
C GLY A 71 -13.62 0.15 -6.69
N ALA A 72 -12.68 0.93 -6.15
CA ALA A 72 -12.87 1.88 -5.06
C ALA A 72 -12.06 3.14 -5.35
N TYR A 73 -12.51 4.27 -4.85
CA TYR A 73 -11.75 5.52 -4.85
C TYR A 73 -12.34 6.54 -3.86
N SER A 74 -11.49 7.45 -3.40
CA SER A 74 -11.87 8.66 -2.68
C SER A 74 -11.70 9.89 -3.57
N TRP A 75 -12.67 10.80 -3.56
CA TRP A 75 -12.66 12.05 -4.32
C TRP A 75 -13.38 13.18 -3.57
N GLY A 76 -13.38 14.38 -4.16
CA GLY A 76 -14.15 15.52 -3.66
C GLY A 76 -13.57 16.85 -4.15
N GLY A 77 -14.33 17.94 -3.99
CA GLY A 77 -13.90 19.31 -4.25
C GLY A 77 -13.44 20.03 -2.98
N TYR A 78 -12.84 21.22 -3.12
CA TYR A 78 -12.33 22.02 -1.99
C TYR A 78 -13.42 22.35 -0.97
N ASP A 79 -14.59 22.79 -1.45
CA ASP A 79 -15.71 23.21 -0.59
C ASP A 79 -16.70 22.06 -0.34
N THR A 80 -16.34 20.82 -0.64
CA THR A 80 -17.19 19.65 -0.42
C THR A 80 -16.61 18.74 0.66
N LYS A 81 -17.47 17.88 1.23
CA LYS A 81 -16.99 16.71 1.95
C LYS A 81 -16.28 15.75 1.00
N PRO A 82 -15.43 14.83 1.50
CA PRO A 82 -14.95 13.71 0.72
C PRO A 82 -16.11 12.80 0.28
N TYR A 83 -15.90 12.09 -0.84
CA TYR A 83 -16.80 11.05 -1.33
C TYR A 83 -16.00 9.80 -1.63
N VAL A 84 -16.43 8.68 -1.08
CA VAL A 84 -15.84 7.36 -1.29
C VAL A 84 -16.80 6.50 -2.08
N LEU A 85 -16.35 5.97 -3.21
CA LEU A 85 -17.04 4.89 -3.90
C LEU A 85 -16.43 3.57 -3.46
N LEU A 86 -17.26 2.66 -2.93
CA LEU A 86 -16.90 1.27 -2.64
C LEU A 86 -17.81 0.31 -3.39
N ASN A 87 -17.36 -0.91 -3.53
CA ASN A 87 -18.16 -2.07 -3.92
C ASN A 87 -18.00 -3.15 -2.84
N TYR A 88 -18.44 -2.82 -1.61
CA TYR A 88 -18.28 -3.65 -0.41
C TYR A 88 -18.97 -5.00 -0.58
N ASN A 89 -18.24 -6.09 -0.44
CA ASN A 89 -18.68 -7.47 -0.69
C ASN A 89 -18.43 -8.37 0.52
N TYR A 90 -18.43 -7.80 1.72
CA TYR A 90 -18.37 -8.50 3.02
C TYR A 90 -17.11 -9.33 3.27
N GLN A 91 -16.01 -9.05 2.56
CA GLN A 91 -14.73 -9.77 2.71
C GLN A 91 -13.74 -8.96 3.54
N LEU A 92 -12.76 -9.64 4.12
CA LEU A 92 -11.67 -8.97 4.86
C LEU A 92 -10.89 -7.96 4.00
N GLY A 93 -10.72 -8.24 2.71
CA GLY A 93 -10.12 -7.30 1.76
C GLY A 93 -10.91 -6.00 1.63
N ASP A 94 -12.26 -6.05 1.76
CA ASP A 94 -13.09 -4.84 1.70
C ASP A 94 -12.92 -3.97 2.96
N VAL A 95 -12.60 -4.59 4.11
CA VAL A 95 -12.26 -3.86 5.35
C VAL A 95 -10.98 -3.04 5.13
N SER A 96 -9.95 -3.65 4.55
CA SER A 96 -8.70 -2.95 4.19
C SER A 96 -8.97 -1.83 3.19
N THR A 97 -9.76 -2.10 2.15
CA THR A 97 -10.15 -1.09 1.14
C THR A 97 -10.89 0.09 1.78
N LEU A 98 -11.82 -0.14 2.71
CA LEU A 98 -12.49 0.93 3.44
C LEU A 98 -11.50 1.77 4.26
N ALA A 99 -10.56 1.14 4.96
CA ALA A 99 -9.54 1.83 5.72
C ALA A 99 -8.64 2.70 4.81
N HIS A 100 -8.28 2.16 3.65
CA HIS A 100 -7.50 2.83 2.61
C HIS A 100 -8.20 4.09 2.09
N GLU A 101 -9.42 3.95 1.57
CA GLU A 101 -10.18 5.07 0.99
C GLU A 101 -10.53 6.14 2.03
N MET A 102 -10.79 5.74 3.25
CA MET A 102 -10.97 6.68 4.35
C MET A 102 -9.67 7.39 4.73
N GLY A 103 -8.51 6.76 4.55
CA GLY A 103 -7.20 7.41 4.67
C GLY A 103 -7.05 8.58 3.70
N HIS A 104 -7.35 8.38 2.42
CA HIS A 104 -7.40 9.44 1.43
C HIS A 104 -8.41 10.54 1.78
N SER A 105 -9.59 10.12 2.24
CA SER A 105 -10.67 11.05 2.61
C SER A 105 -10.26 11.97 3.77
N ILE A 106 -9.65 11.41 4.80
CA ILE A 106 -9.20 12.16 5.98
C ILE A 106 -8.00 13.05 5.62
N HIS A 107 -7.08 12.59 4.76
CA HIS A 107 -6.00 13.42 4.23
C HIS A 107 -6.57 14.64 3.49
N SER A 108 -7.50 14.42 2.58
CA SER A 108 -8.18 15.49 1.84
C SER A 108 -8.96 16.44 2.77
N TYR A 109 -9.62 15.89 3.79
CA TYR A 109 -10.34 16.68 4.79
C TYR A 109 -9.40 17.62 5.55
N TYR A 110 -8.30 17.12 6.10
CA TYR A 110 -7.31 17.93 6.81
C TYR A 110 -6.66 18.97 5.91
N SER A 111 -6.23 18.55 4.73
CA SER A 111 -5.59 19.45 3.77
C SER A 111 -6.50 20.59 3.36
N ARG A 112 -7.76 20.32 3.00
CA ARG A 112 -8.74 21.35 2.61
C ARG A 112 -9.14 22.27 3.75
N LYS A 113 -9.15 21.76 4.98
CA LYS A 113 -9.48 22.54 6.17
C LYS A 113 -8.38 23.53 6.55
N GLU A 114 -7.11 23.14 6.39
CA GLU A 114 -5.96 23.93 6.86
C GLU A 114 -5.33 24.78 5.75
N GLN A 115 -5.43 24.34 4.50
CA GLN A 115 -4.80 25.02 3.35
C GLN A 115 -5.78 25.86 2.56
N SER A 116 -5.26 26.93 1.95
CA SER A 116 -6.03 27.69 0.95
C SER A 116 -6.31 26.82 -0.29
N TYR A 117 -7.29 27.21 -1.09
CA TYR A 117 -7.66 26.51 -2.33
C TYR A 117 -6.45 26.11 -3.20
N TYR A 118 -5.46 27.01 -3.33
CA TYR A 118 -4.27 26.80 -4.16
C TYR A 118 -3.33 25.71 -3.63
N TYR A 119 -3.33 25.47 -2.33
CA TYR A 119 -2.41 24.54 -1.65
C TYR A 119 -3.10 23.34 -1.03
N ALA A 120 -4.41 23.22 -1.21
CA ALA A 120 -5.17 22.10 -0.63
C ALA A 120 -5.00 20.77 -1.36
N GLY A 121 -4.53 20.80 -2.61
CA GLY A 121 -4.13 19.59 -3.34
C GLY A 121 -2.76 19.10 -2.86
N TYR A 122 -2.56 17.79 -2.81
CA TYR A 122 -1.28 17.16 -2.54
C TYR A 122 -0.81 16.34 -3.74
N THR A 123 0.50 16.13 -3.84
CA THR A 123 1.09 15.40 -4.96
C THR A 123 0.79 13.90 -4.87
N LEU A 124 0.86 13.22 -6.02
CA LEU A 124 0.73 11.77 -6.10
C LEU A 124 1.74 11.05 -5.19
N PHE A 125 2.96 11.59 -5.05
CA PHE A 125 3.99 11.08 -4.16
C PHE A 125 3.53 10.96 -2.68
N CYS A 126 2.67 11.88 -2.23
CA CYS A 126 2.11 11.89 -0.88
C CYS A 126 0.74 11.20 -0.78
N ALA A 127 0.06 10.98 -1.91
CA ALA A 127 -1.33 10.53 -1.92
C ALA A 127 -1.53 9.20 -1.19
N GLU A 128 -0.69 8.21 -1.49
CA GLU A 128 -0.81 6.87 -0.92
C GLU A 128 -0.25 6.74 0.51
N VAL A 129 0.45 7.76 1.01
CA VAL A 129 1.04 7.68 2.35
C VAL A 129 -0.04 7.57 3.43
N ALA A 130 -1.12 8.35 3.31
CA ALA A 130 -2.19 8.36 4.30
C ALA A 130 -3.01 7.06 4.27
N SER A 131 -3.39 6.61 3.08
CA SER A 131 -4.16 5.37 2.89
C SER A 131 -3.37 4.15 3.36
N THR A 132 -2.11 4.03 2.97
CA THR A 132 -1.23 2.93 3.35
C THR A 132 -0.87 2.96 4.85
N THR A 133 -0.77 4.14 5.47
CA THR A 133 -0.59 4.22 6.94
C THR A 133 -1.79 3.63 7.69
N ASN A 134 -3.00 3.91 7.23
CA ASN A 134 -4.21 3.30 7.81
C ASN A 134 -4.18 1.78 7.66
N GLU A 135 -3.84 1.27 6.48
CA GLU A 135 -3.73 -0.18 6.25
C GLU A 135 -2.65 -0.81 7.14
N ALA A 136 -1.48 -0.17 7.27
CA ALA A 136 -0.38 -0.67 8.10
C ALA A 136 -0.76 -0.74 9.59
N LEU A 137 -1.45 0.26 10.12
CA LEU A 137 -1.94 0.25 11.50
C LEU A 137 -3.03 -0.81 11.70
N LEU A 138 -3.97 -0.92 10.77
CA LEU A 138 -5.05 -1.90 10.82
C LEU A 138 -4.51 -3.33 10.78
N ILE A 139 -3.66 -3.67 9.81
CA ILE A 139 -3.13 -5.04 9.69
C ILE A 139 -2.26 -5.42 10.89
N HIS A 140 -1.46 -4.47 11.41
CA HIS A 140 -0.69 -4.66 12.63
C HIS A 140 -1.60 -5.01 13.82
N HIS A 141 -2.69 -4.26 14.00
CA HIS A 141 -3.68 -4.52 15.05
C HIS A 141 -4.31 -5.91 14.87
N LEU A 142 -4.78 -6.23 13.68
CA LEU A 142 -5.43 -7.51 13.38
C LEU A 142 -4.50 -8.71 13.66
N ILE A 143 -3.24 -8.66 13.22
CA ILE A 143 -2.26 -9.73 13.47
C ILE A 143 -2.02 -9.93 14.97
N ASN A 144 -1.93 -8.84 15.75
CA ASN A 144 -1.61 -8.90 17.16
C ASN A 144 -2.80 -9.31 18.05
N THR A 145 -4.03 -9.09 17.60
CA THR A 145 -5.24 -9.41 18.36
C THR A 145 -5.90 -10.72 17.95
N GLU A 146 -5.56 -11.25 16.76
CA GLU A 146 -6.13 -12.50 16.25
C GLU A 146 -5.68 -13.70 17.07
N LYS A 147 -6.66 -14.50 17.51
CA LYS A 147 -6.45 -15.69 18.33
C LYS A 147 -6.46 -16.99 17.51
N ASP A 148 -7.18 -17.00 16.40
CA ASP A 148 -7.17 -18.16 15.51
C ASP A 148 -5.85 -18.21 14.74
N LYS A 149 -5.11 -19.31 14.92
CA LYS A 149 -3.79 -19.48 14.31
C LYS A 149 -3.84 -19.41 12.78
N LYS A 150 -4.83 -20.05 12.15
CA LYS A 150 -4.94 -20.10 10.69
C LYS A 150 -5.23 -18.71 10.12
N ARG A 151 -6.13 -17.97 10.77
CA ARG A 151 -6.48 -16.61 10.38
C ARG A 151 -5.31 -15.64 10.60
N ARG A 152 -4.57 -15.78 11.68
CA ARG A 152 -3.37 -14.97 11.93
C ARG A 152 -2.28 -15.22 10.90
N LEU A 153 -2.02 -16.48 10.54
CA LEU A 153 -1.09 -16.82 9.46
C LEU A 153 -1.54 -16.25 8.11
N TYR A 154 -2.82 -16.25 7.82
CA TYR A 154 -3.38 -15.60 6.63
C TYR A 154 -3.09 -14.10 6.61
N LEU A 155 -3.33 -13.38 7.72
CA LEU A 155 -3.05 -11.95 7.84
C LEU A 155 -1.56 -11.63 7.66
N ILE A 156 -0.67 -12.42 8.26
CA ILE A 156 0.78 -12.30 8.10
C ILE A 156 1.16 -12.48 6.62
N ASN A 157 0.62 -13.52 5.97
CA ASN A 157 0.88 -13.75 4.55
C ASN A 157 0.34 -12.63 3.66
N GLN A 158 -0.81 -12.05 3.98
CA GLN A 158 -1.37 -10.90 3.26
C GLN A 158 -0.43 -9.69 3.31
N GLU A 159 0.09 -9.33 4.49
CA GLU A 159 1.03 -8.21 4.63
C GLU A 159 2.36 -8.49 3.90
N LEU A 160 2.89 -9.72 3.97
CA LEU A 160 4.08 -10.14 3.21
C LEU A 160 3.86 -10.00 1.69
N GLU A 161 2.71 -10.45 1.17
CA GLU A 161 2.38 -10.34 -0.25
C GLU A 161 2.17 -8.88 -0.66
N GLN A 162 1.60 -8.05 0.20
CA GLN A 162 1.45 -6.61 -0.06
C GLN A 162 2.82 -5.93 -0.19
N ILE A 163 3.75 -6.21 0.72
CA ILE A 163 5.13 -5.68 0.63
C ILE A 163 5.80 -6.19 -0.65
N ARG A 164 5.68 -7.48 -0.94
CA ARG A 164 6.27 -8.08 -2.15
C ARG A 164 5.77 -7.42 -3.42
N THR A 165 4.46 -7.19 -3.54
CA THR A 165 3.85 -6.64 -4.75
C THR A 165 3.95 -5.13 -4.88
N THR A 166 3.92 -4.41 -3.76
CA THR A 166 3.92 -2.94 -3.74
C THR A 166 5.33 -2.35 -3.63
N VAL A 167 6.27 -3.06 -3.00
CA VAL A 167 7.64 -2.57 -2.87
C VAL A 167 8.59 -3.30 -3.81
N PHE A 168 8.85 -4.58 -3.59
CA PHE A 168 9.87 -5.30 -4.37
C PHE A 168 9.53 -5.37 -5.86
N ARG A 169 8.29 -5.73 -6.21
CA ARG A 169 7.86 -5.81 -7.60
C ARG A 169 7.86 -4.43 -8.28
N GLN A 170 7.40 -3.40 -7.60
CA GLN A 170 7.35 -2.05 -8.17
C GLN A 170 8.75 -1.44 -8.34
N MET A 171 9.69 -1.77 -7.46
CA MET A 171 11.09 -1.39 -7.63
C MET A 171 11.74 -2.11 -8.81
N MET A 172 11.41 -3.38 -9.04
CA MET A 172 11.81 -4.09 -10.25
C MET A 172 11.28 -3.41 -11.52
N PHE A 173 10.03 -2.98 -11.49
CA PHE A 173 9.41 -2.24 -12.60
C PHE A 173 10.09 -0.89 -12.82
N ALA A 174 10.39 -0.16 -11.74
CA ALA A 174 11.07 1.13 -11.82
C ALA A 174 12.50 0.99 -12.37
N GLU A 175 13.23 -0.07 -12.02
CA GLU A 175 14.55 -0.36 -12.58
C GLU A 175 14.47 -0.67 -14.08
N PHE A 176 13.45 -1.40 -14.51
CA PHE A 176 13.19 -1.65 -15.91
C PHE A 176 12.85 -0.37 -16.66
N GLU A 177 11.96 0.44 -16.13
CA GLU A 177 11.56 1.73 -16.70
C GLU A 177 12.76 2.66 -16.86
N LEU A 178 13.56 2.83 -15.81
CA LEU A 178 14.77 3.64 -15.85
C LEU A 178 15.73 3.16 -16.94
N TRP A 179 15.98 1.85 -17.00
CA TRP A 179 16.84 1.27 -18.05
C TRP A 179 16.32 1.56 -19.46
N THR A 180 15.01 1.52 -19.69
CA THR A 180 14.43 1.81 -21.01
C THR A 180 14.66 3.27 -21.42
N HIS A 181 14.45 4.22 -20.49
CA HIS A 181 14.66 5.64 -20.71
C HIS A 181 16.15 5.96 -20.95
N GLU A 182 17.05 5.49 -20.08
CA GLU A 182 18.48 5.69 -20.22
C GLU A 182 19.02 5.11 -21.56
N SER A 183 18.55 3.95 -21.95
CA SER A 183 18.93 3.33 -23.23
C SER A 183 18.50 4.19 -24.42
N PHE A 184 17.29 4.71 -24.39
CA PHE A 184 16.78 5.60 -25.43
C PHE A 184 17.56 6.91 -25.49
N GLU A 185 17.87 7.54 -24.36
CA GLU A 185 18.66 8.76 -24.26
C GLU A 185 20.09 8.58 -24.78
N GLN A 186 20.65 7.38 -24.64
CA GLN A 186 21.95 6.99 -25.22
C GLN A 186 21.87 6.68 -26.71
N GLY A 187 20.71 6.77 -27.34
CA GLY A 187 20.50 6.54 -28.74
C GLY A 187 20.41 5.05 -29.14
N MET A 188 20.18 4.17 -28.19
CA MET A 188 20.00 2.74 -28.46
C MET A 188 18.63 2.48 -29.10
N ALA A 189 18.59 1.66 -30.15
CA ALA A 189 17.36 1.19 -30.77
C ALA A 189 16.97 -0.17 -30.16
N LEU A 190 16.21 -0.12 -29.07
CA LEU A 190 15.75 -1.33 -28.38
C LEU A 190 14.70 -2.06 -29.20
N THR A 191 14.79 -3.39 -29.21
CA THR A 191 13.82 -4.31 -29.81
C THR A 191 13.06 -5.07 -28.72
N ALA A 192 11.95 -5.73 -29.05
CA ALA A 192 11.23 -6.59 -28.12
C ALA A 192 12.15 -7.65 -27.46
N LYS A 193 13.16 -8.13 -28.20
CA LYS A 193 14.13 -9.09 -27.67
C LYS A 193 14.99 -8.49 -26.57
N ASP A 194 15.38 -7.23 -26.70
CA ASP A 194 16.17 -6.52 -25.67
C ASP A 194 15.34 -6.29 -24.41
N TYR A 195 14.07 -5.88 -24.57
CA TYR A 195 13.14 -5.73 -23.45
C TYR A 195 12.90 -7.06 -22.72
N ASN A 196 12.65 -8.15 -23.45
CA ASN A 196 12.46 -9.48 -22.88
C ASN A 196 13.70 -9.94 -22.09
N ALA A 197 14.90 -9.78 -22.66
CA ALA A 197 16.15 -10.16 -22.00
C ALA A 197 16.36 -9.38 -20.68
N LYS A 198 16.09 -8.06 -20.72
CA LYS A 198 16.20 -7.22 -19.51
C LYS A 198 15.15 -7.59 -18.46
N TRP A 199 13.93 -7.87 -18.87
CA TRP A 199 12.86 -8.29 -17.98
C TRP A 199 13.19 -9.62 -17.31
N HIS A 200 13.71 -10.60 -18.07
CA HIS A 200 14.19 -11.87 -17.54
C HIS A 200 15.29 -11.67 -16.49
N GLU A 201 16.33 -10.90 -16.84
CA GLU A 201 17.46 -10.57 -15.94
C GLU A 201 16.95 -10.01 -14.60
N LEU A 202 16.00 -9.07 -14.66
CA LEU A 202 15.44 -8.46 -13.47
C LEU A 202 14.61 -9.45 -12.63
N ASN A 203 13.83 -10.32 -13.27
CA ASN A 203 13.12 -11.37 -12.54
C ASN A 203 14.11 -12.31 -11.83
N VAL A 204 15.16 -12.77 -12.49
CA VAL A 204 16.21 -13.58 -11.87
C VAL A 204 16.86 -12.84 -10.69
N LYS A 205 17.20 -11.56 -10.87
CA LYS A 205 17.80 -10.72 -9.81
C LYS A 205 16.90 -10.59 -8.57
N TYR A 206 15.61 -10.33 -8.76
CA TYR A 206 14.69 -10.04 -7.66
C TYR A 206 14.14 -11.28 -6.96
N PHE A 207 14.00 -12.40 -7.66
CA PHE A 207 13.49 -13.64 -7.09
C PHE A 207 14.58 -14.59 -6.59
N GLY A 208 15.83 -14.45 -7.08
CA GLY A 208 16.98 -15.24 -6.63
C GLY A 208 16.98 -16.67 -7.16
N GLU A 209 17.94 -17.47 -6.66
CA GLU A 209 18.26 -18.80 -7.17
C GLU A 209 17.20 -19.87 -6.87
N ASP A 210 16.34 -19.66 -5.89
CA ASP A 210 15.29 -20.60 -5.50
C ASP A 210 14.03 -20.55 -6.40
N MET A 211 14.01 -19.60 -7.36
CA MET A 211 12.92 -19.43 -8.31
C MET A 211 13.36 -19.81 -9.72
N ILE A 212 12.58 -20.66 -10.37
CA ILE A 212 12.71 -20.89 -11.81
C ILE A 212 11.95 -19.78 -12.54
N VAL A 213 12.70 -18.94 -13.23
CA VAL A 213 12.13 -17.88 -14.06
C VAL A 213 11.85 -18.45 -15.44
N ASP A 214 10.59 -18.75 -15.70
CA ASP A 214 10.13 -19.31 -16.97
C ASP A 214 10.19 -18.24 -18.08
N GLU A 215 10.48 -18.65 -19.32
CA GLU A 215 10.56 -17.74 -20.48
C GLU A 215 9.23 -17.03 -20.76
N ASP A 216 8.10 -17.61 -20.38
CA ASP A 216 6.77 -17.02 -20.54
C ASP A 216 6.62 -15.67 -19.81
N ILE A 217 7.38 -15.43 -18.73
CA ILE A 217 7.36 -14.17 -18.00
C ILE A 217 8.06 -13.03 -18.74
N ASP A 218 8.92 -13.33 -19.70
CA ASP A 218 9.79 -12.37 -20.39
C ASP A 218 9.00 -11.29 -21.13
N VAL A 219 7.78 -11.59 -21.55
CA VAL A 219 6.88 -10.65 -22.26
C VAL A 219 5.94 -9.89 -21.33
N GLU A 220 6.01 -10.11 -20.01
CA GLU A 220 5.07 -9.52 -19.05
C GLU A 220 5.10 -7.97 -19.05
N TRP A 221 6.26 -7.37 -19.27
CA TRP A 221 6.41 -5.90 -19.35
C TRP A 221 5.41 -5.28 -20.34
N SER A 222 5.08 -5.97 -21.44
CA SER A 222 4.22 -5.45 -22.51
C SER A 222 2.75 -5.25 -22.11
N ARG A 223 2.29 -5.91 -21.03
CA ARG A 223 0.92 -5.80 -20.52
C ARG A 223 0.73 -4.79 -19.38
N ILE A 224 1.81 -4.12 -18.95
CA ILE A 224 1.79 -3.23 -17.80
C ILE A 224 1.48 -1.80 -18.27
N PRO A 225 0.24 -1.29 -18.11
CA PRO A 225 -0.15 0.00 -18.64
C PRO A 225 0.54 1.18 -17.93
N HIS A 226 1.07 0.97 -16.73
CA HIS A 226 1.76 1.99 -15.94
C HIS A 226 3.00 2.54 -16.64
N PHE A 227 3.66 1.76 -17.48
CA PHE A 227 4.82 2.21 -18.26
C PHE A 227 4.48 3.27 -19.34
N PHE A 228 3.19 3.53 -19.58
CA PHE A 228 2.75 4.66 -20.41
C PHE A 228 2.59 5.96 -19.62
N THR A 229 2.89 5.94 -18.32
CA THR A 229 2.88 7.13 -17.45
C THR A 229 4.26 7.24 -16.81
N ASP A 230 5.10 8.14 -17.37
CA ASP A 230 6.52 8.25 -17.06
C ASP A 230 6.81 8.34 -15.56
N PHE A 231 7.68 7.46 -15.08
CA PHE A 231 8.15 7.42 -13.70
C PHE A 231 7.02 7.38 -12.65
N TYR A 232 5.98 6.60 -12.94
CA TYR A 232 4.86 6.44 -12.03
C TYR A 232 5.11 5.34 -10.98
N VAL A 233 5.66 4.18 -11.42
CA VAL A 233 5.64 2.95 -10.61
C VAL A 233 6.51 3.00 -9.34
N TYR A 234 7.60 3.76 -9.32
CA TYR A 234 8.44 3.88 -8.12
C TYR A 234 7.69 4.50 -6.94
N GLN A 235 6.65 5.30 -7.21
CA GLN A 235 5.86 6.00 -6.19
C GLN A 235 5.08 5.05 -5.29
N TYR A 236 4.78 3.84 -5.75
CA TYR A 236 4.21 2.80 -4.90
C TYR A 236 5.18 2.41 -3.76
N ALA A 237 6.43 2.16 -4.10
CA ALA A 237 7.44 1.77 -3.13
C ALA A 237 7.80 2.91 -2.17
N THR A 238 7.93 4.14 -2.66
CA THR A 238 8.22 5.30 -1.81
C THR A 238 7.05 5.65 -0.89
N GLY A 239 5.82 5.59 -1.40
CA GLY A 239 4.61 5.80 -0.60
C GLY A 239 4.47 4.75 0.51
N TYR A 240 4.70 3.48 0.18
CA TYR A 240 4.69 2.39 1.16
C TYR A 240 5.78 2.54 2.22
N ALA A 241 7.00 2.91 1.81
CA ALA A 241 8.13 3.12 2.75
C ALA A 241 7.84 4.27 3.72
N ALA A 242 7.31 5.40 3.23
CA ALA A 242 6.92 6.51 4.07
C ALA A 242 5.81 6.12 5.06
N ALA A 243 4.79 5.39 4.60
CA ALA A 243 3.71 4.89 5.45
C ALA A 243 4.20 3.91 6.52
N SER A 244 5.12 2.99 6.15
CA SER A 244 5.76 2.07 7.10
C SER A 244 6.52 2.81 8.19
N ALA A 245 7.25 3.88 7.83
CA ALA A 245 7.98 4.71 8.79
C ALA A 245 7.01 5.46 9.73
N PHE A 246 5.92 6.02 9.22
CA PHE A 246 4.89 6.65 10.07
C PHE A 246 4.24 5.63 11.00
N ALA A 247 3.79 4.49 10.47
CA ALA A 247 3.18 3.44 11.29
C ALA A 247 4.14 2.96 12.39
N LYS A 248 5.40 2.70 12.06
CA LYS A 248 6.45 2.33 13.03
C LYS A 248 6.60 3.38 14.13
N ASN A 249 6.74 4.66 13.75
CA ASN A 249 6.92 5.75 14.71
C ASN A 249 5.72 5.89 15.66
N ILE A 250 4.50 5.73 15.14
CA ILE A 250 3.26 5.82 15.92
C ILE A 250 3.15 4.62 16.87
N LEU A 251 3.38 3.40 16.39
CA LEU A 251 3.28 2.17 17.18
C LEU A 251 4.35 2.07 18.28
N GLU A 252 5.55 2.60 18.02
CA GLU A 252 6.64 2.70 19.00
C GLU A 252 6.41 3.83 20.01
N GLY A 253 5.38 4.66 19.83
CA GLY A 253 5.10 5.79 20.70
C GLY A 253 6.16 6.87 20.69
N LYS A 254 6.82 7.10 19.54
CA LYS A 254 7.84 8.17 19.43
C LYS A 254 7.23 9.53 19.72
N GLU A 255 8.05 10.39 20.28
CA GLU A 255 7.63 11.74 20.69
C GLU A 255 6.98 12.50 19.52
N ASN A 256 5.76 12.97 19.77
CA ASN A 256 4.93 13.73 18.84
C ASN A 256 4.69 13.00 17.48
N ALA A 257 4.74 11.65 17.44
CA ALA A 257 4.59 10.91 16.19
C ALA A 257 3.22 11.14 15.54
N VAL A 258 2.15 11.12 16.33
CA VAL A 258 0.78 11.37 15.84
C VAL A 258 0.62 12.82 15.38
N GLU A 259 1.08 13.79 16.17
CA GLU A 259 1.04 15.21 15.80
C GLU A 259 1.79 15.50 14.51
N LYS A 260 2.97 14.89 14.34
CA LYS A 260 3.76 15.01 13.10
C LYS A 260 3.03 14.40 11.91
N TYR A 261 2.44 13.22 12.07
CA TYR A 261 1.64 12.58 11.03
C TYR A 261 0.41 13.41 10.65
N VAL A 262 -0.34 13.91 11.63
CA VAL A 262 -1.48 14.81 11.37
C VAL A 262 -0.99 16.12 10.73
N GLY A 263 0.16 16.63 11.12
CA GLY A 263 0.83 17.77 10.47
C GLY A 263 1.12 17.52 8.98
N PHE A 264 1.56 16.31 8.62
CA PHE A 264 1.69 15.89 7.23
C PHE A 264 0.34 15.94 6.50
N LEU A 265 -0.73 15.38 7.07
CA LEU A 265 -2.07 15.40 6.46
C LEU A 265 -2.61 16.83 6.24
N LYS A 266 -2.24 17.76 7.10
CA LYS A 266 -2.62 19.18 7.05
C LYS A 266 -1.83 20.00 6.04
N SER A 267 -0.71 19.47 5.54
CA SER A 267 0.24 20.25 4.73
C SER A 267 -0.20 20.47 3.30
N GLY A 268 -1.05 19.60 2.72
CA GLY A 268 -1.45 19.70 1.31
C GLY A 268 -0.24 19.81 0.38
N GLY A 269 -0.27 20.78 -0.51
CA GLY A 269 0.81 21.15 -1.43
C GLY A 269 1.55 22.44 -1.03
N SER A 270 1.64 22.75 0.27
CA SER A 270 2.27 23.98 0.77
C SER A 270 3.79 24.00 0.62
N ASP A 271 4.42 22.86 0.34
CA ASP A 271 5.86 22.71 0.12
C ASP A 271 6.14 21.52 -0.80
N TYR A 272 7.40 21.27 -1.13
CA TYR A 272 7.82 20.07 -1.85
C TYR A 272 7.54 18.80 -1.04
N PRO A 273 7.12 17.69 -1.68
CA PRO A 273 6.75 16.44 -0.99
C PRO A 273 7.80 15.92 -0.01
N ILE A 274 9.06 15.93 -0.41
CA ILE A 274 10.19 15.49 0.42
C ILE A 274 10.32 16.36 1.68
N GLU A 275 10.16 17.68 1.55
CA GLU A 275 10.25 18.61 2.68
C GLU A 275 9.05 18.45 3.64
N ILE A 276 7.86 18.20 3.11
CA ILE A 276 6.65 17.93 3.91
C ILE A 276 6.85 16.66 4.75
N LEU A 277 7.31 15.57 4.14
CA LEU A 277 7.57 14.31 4.83
C LEU A 277 8.70 14.45 5.86
N LYS A 278 9.76 15.15 5.51
CA LYS A 278 10.90 15.41 6.40
C LYS A 278 10.50 16.21 7.65
N LYS A 279 9.70 17.26 7.49
CA LYS A 279 9.11 18.04 8.60
C LYS A 279 8.24 17.16 9.53
N ALA A 280 7.57 16.18 8.95
CA ALA A 280 6.78 15.19 9.68
C ALA A 280 7.62 14.04 10.29
N GLY A 281 8.94 14.08 10.15
CA GLY A 281 9.85 13.11 10.75
C GLY A 281 10.11 11.86 9.90
N VAL A 282 9.81 11.92 8.61
CA VAL A 282 10.10 10.86 7.62
C VAL A 282 11.00 11.45 6.52
N ASP A 283 12.30 11.23 6.62
CA ASP A 283 13.27 11.76 5.65
C ASP A 283 13.49 10.77 4.49
N MET A 284 12.78 11.03 3.37
CA MET A 284 12.86 10.20 2.16
C MET A 284 14.20 10.35 1.40
N THR A 285 15.10 11.23 1.84
CA THR A 285 16.47 11.33 1.27
C THR A 285 17.44 10.33 1.92
N THR A 286 16.99 9.58 2.91
CA THR A 286 17.74 8.54 3.60
C THR A 286 17.15 7.15 3.33
N SER A 287 17.86 6.10 3.73
CA SER A 287 17.38 4.72 3.63
C SER A 287 16.42 4.33 4.78
N GLU A 288 16.24 5.18 5.80
CA GLU A 288 15.46 4.83 7.00
C GLU A 288 14.01 4.41 6.73
N PRO A 289 13.24 5.10 5.86
CA PRO A 289 11.87 4.68 5.58
C PRO A 289 11.79 3.31 4.88
N LEU A 290 12.70 3.05 3.94
CA LEU A 290 12.79 1.74 3.29
C LEU A 290 13.24 0.65 4.28
N GLN A 291 14.19 0.97 5.17
CA GLN A 291 14.64 0.05 6.20
C GLN A 291 13.50 -0.32 7.16
N ALA A 292 12.61 0.62 7.50
CA ALA A 292 11.43 0.31 8.31
C ALA A 292 10.53 -0.75 7.64
N THR A 293 10.35 -0.67 6.31
CA THR A 293 9.62 -1.69 5.54
C THR A 293 10.33 -3.04 5.54
N ILE A 294 11.65 -3.05 5.34
CA ILE A 294 12.45 -4.29 5.34
C ILE A 294 12.45 -4.94 6.73
N ASP A 295 12.57 -4.14 7.79
CA ASP A 295 12.49 -4.62 9.17
C ASP A 295 11.14 -5.30 9.43
N ARG A 296 10.04 -4.67 8.98
CA ARG A 296 8.69 -5.23 9.11
C ARG A 296 8.53 -6.53 8.31
N PHE A 297 9.06 -6.58 7.10
CA PHE A 297 9.05 -7.80 6.29
C PHE A 297 9.77 -8.95 6.98
N ASN A 298 10.95 -8.70 7.56
CA ASN A 298 11.72 -9.69 8.29
C ASN A 298 11.02 -10.14 9.59
N GLU A 299 10.37 -9.22 10.30
CA GLU A 299 9.55 -9.54 11.46
C GLU A 299 8.40 -10.51 11.09
N LEU A 300 7.67 -10.21 10.03
CA LEU A 300 6.59 -11.05 9.53
C LEU A 300 7.07 -12.43 9.09
N LEU A 301 8.22 -12.51 8.43
CA LEU A 301 8.84 -13.81 8.07
C LEU A 301 9.18 -14.63 9.32
N ALA A 302 9.77 -13.99 10.34
CA ALA A 302 10.10 -14.66 11.59
C ALA A 302 8.84 -15.13 12.34
N MET A 303 7.76 -14.34 12.32
CA MET A 303 6.47 -14.73 12.87
C MET A 303 5.89 -15.94 12.11
N LEU A 304 5.91 -15.90 10.77
CA LEU A 304 5.42 -16.98 9.92
C LEU A 304 6.21 -18.27 10.18
N GLU A 305 7.54 -18.22 10.23
CA GLU A 305 8.41 -19.38 10.46
C GLU A 305 8.23 -20.02 11.83
N LYS A 306 7.93 -19.22 12.84
CA LYS A 306 7.69 -19.71 14.20
C LYS A 306 6.36 -20.46 14.33
N GLU A 307 5.39 -20.14 13.49
CA GLU A 307 4.04 -20.70 13.58
C GLU A 307 3.77 -21.87 12.63
N ILE A 308 4.65 -22.09 11.64
CA ILE A 308 4.60 -23.25 10.73
C ILE A 308 5.30 -24.43 11.39
#